data_3b6623ae7a8e56b0012e53c9c198f43d
#
_entry.id   3b6623ae7a8e56b0012e53c9c198f43d
#
_cell.length_a   1.000
_cell.length_b   1.000
_cell.length_c   1.000
_cell.angle_alpha   90.00
_cell.angle_beta   90.00
_cell.angle_gamma   90.00
#
_symmetry.space_group_name_H-M   'P 1'
#
loop_
_entity.id
_entity.type
_entity.pdbx_description
1 polymer ?
#
loop_
_entity_poly.entity_id
_entity_poly.type
_entity_poly.pdbx_seq_one_letter_code
_entity_poly.pdbx_strand_id
1 'polypeptide(L)'
;SLEGREAGSRGGHAAAKYIALHMQKYGLETAGDGGSYYQVFGKGYRNLLGLLPGTDASLKDEVIVVGAHYDHVGYGSRTDSFGPYGTIHNGADDNASGTSAILEMIEAFDQLEVGPRRSILFCLWDGEEKGLLGSKHWLSAPTLSLENVKFSINLDMIGRLRQEGLSVYGERTAAGLREFLSSANRERLQIQFN
;
A
#
# COMPACT_ATOMS: atom_id res chain seq x y z
N SER A 1 -2.84 -11.60 -18.45
CA SER A 1 -3.66 -10.44 -18.06
C SER A 1 -4.11 -10.62 -16.62
N LEU A 2 -4.09 -9.56 -15.84
CA LEU A 2 -4.64 -9.54 -14.47
C LEU A 2 -6.13 -9.16 -14.43
N GLU A 3 -6.80 -9.09 -15.59
CA GLU A 3 -8.24 -8.88 -15.72
C GLU A 3 -8.77 -7.67 -14.93
N GLY A 4 -7.98 -6.60 -14.82
CA GLY A 4 -8.34 -5.40 -14.07
C GLY A 4 -8.34 -5.60 -12.55
N ARG A 5 -7.77 -6.67 -12.02
CA ARG A 5 -7.48 -6.94 -10.58
C ARG A 5 -8.67 -6.77 -9.64
N GLU A 6 -9.90 -7.01 -10.10
CA GLU A 6 -11.04 -6.88 -9.20
C GLU A 6 -10.88 -7.74 -7.94
N ALA A 7 -11.20 -7.16 -6.79
CA ALA A 7 -11.11 -7.82 -5.49
C ALA A 7 -11.87 -9.14 -5.45
N GLY A 8 -11.21 -10.22 -4.98
CA GLY A 8 -11.77 -11.57 -4.94
C GLY A 8 -11.87 -12.29 -6.28
N SER A 9 -11.49 -11.65 -7.40
CA SER A 9 -11.48 -12.27 -8.72
C SER A 9 -10.20 -13.10 -8.96
N ARG A 10 -10.19 -13.87 -10.05
CA ARG A 10 -9.00 -14.59 -10.50
C ARG A 10 -7.83 -13.64 -10.77
N GLY A 11 -8.09 -12.49 -11.39
CA GLY A 11 -7.09 -11.47 -11.67
C GLY A 11 -6.55 -10.81 -10.40
N GLY A 12 -7.43 -10.49 -9.44
CA GLY A 12 -7.04 -9.98 -8.11
C GLY A 12 -6.18 -10.98 -7.35
N HIS A 13 -6.57 -12.27 -7.34
CA HIS A 13 -5.76 -13.32 -6.70
C HIS A 13 -4.39 -13.55 -7.38
N ALA A 14 -4.30 -13.38 -8.70
CA ALA A 14 -3.03 -13.47 -9.41
C ALA A 14 -2.11 -12.29 -9.05
N ALA A 15 -2.66 -11.08 -8.93
CA ALA A 15 -1.92 -9.90 -8.45
C ALA A 15 -1.43 -10.10 -7.01
N ALA A 16 -2.30 -10.57 -6.10
CA ALA A 16 -1.94 -10.89 -4.72
C ALA A 16 -0.77 -11.89 -4.65
N LYS A 17 -0.81 -12.94 -5.47
CA LYS A 17 0.29 -13.93 -5.53
C LYS A 17 1.60 -13.31 -6.02
N TYR A 18 1.54 -12.45 -7.02
CA TYR A 18 2.72 -11.74 -7.53
C TYR A 18 3.37 -10.89 -6.43
N ILE A 19 2.56 -10.12 -5.69
CA ILE A 19 3.00 -9.28 -4.58
C ILE A 19 3.63 -10.13 -3.48
N ALA A 20 2.97 -11.20 -3.06
CA ALA A 20 3.50 -12.10 -2.02
C ALA A 20 4.85 -12.71 -2.39
N LEU A 21 5.02 -13.12 -3.66
CA LEU A 21 6.30 -13.62 -4.17
C LEU A 21 7.39 -12.55 -4.17
N HIS A 22 7.03 -11.29 -4.44
CA HIS A 22 7.96 -10.17 -4.37
C HIS A 22 8.39 -9.90 -2.93
N MET A 23 7.46 -9.83 -1.98
CA MET A 23 7.77 -9.71 -0.55
C MET A 23 8.70 -10.83 -0.07
N GLN A 24 8.42 -12.07 -0.49
CA GLN A 24 9.26 -13.23 -0.16
C GLN A 24 10.66 -13.13 -0.79
N LYS A 25 10.76 -12.69 -2.04
CA LYS A 25 12.05 -12.53 -2.75
C LYS A 25 12.99 -11.59 -2.01
N TYR A 26 12.45 -10.53 -1.44
CA TYR A 26 13.21 -9.50 -0.69
C TYR A 26 13.18 -9.70 0.82
N GLY A 27 12.85 -10.90 1.29
CA GLY A 27 13.07 -11.34 2.67
C GLY A 27 12.19 -10.65 3.72
N LEU A 28 11.04 -10.06 3.34
CA LEU A 28 10.12 -9.54 4.34
C LEU A 28 9.59 -10.66 5.23
N GLU A 29 9.40 -10.38 6.52
CA GLU A 29 8.71 -11.29 7.42
C GLU A 29 7.21 -11.31 7.10
N THR A 30 6.59 -12.48 7.26
CA THR A 30 5.15 -12.64 7.09
C THR A 30 4.39 -11.95 8.21
N ALA A 31 3.46 -11.05 7.88
CA ALA A 31 2.69 -10.28 8.86
C ALA A 31 1.16 -10.44 8.69
N GLY A 32 0.73 -11.39 7.88
CA GLY A 32 -0.68 -11.76 7.73
C GLY A 32 -1.10 -12.92 8.65
N ASP A 33 -2.21 -13.56 8.31
CA ASP A 33 -2.78 -14.63 9.12
C ASP A 33 -1.96 -15.92 9.06
N GLY A 34 -1.85 -16.61 10.19
CA GLY A 34 -1.25 -17.94 10.26
C GLY A 34 0.20 -18.03 9.76
N GLY A 35 0.99 -16.97 9.87
CA GLY A 35 2.38 -16.97 9.42
C GLY A 35 2.52 -16.85 7.89
N SER A 36 1.54 -16.26 7.21
CA SER A 36 1.59 -15.97 5.78
C SER A 36 1.63 -14.46 5.52
N TYR A 37 1.80 -14.04 4.25
CA TYR A 37 1.62 -12.64 3.89
C TYR A 37 0.14 -12.24 3.77
N TYR A 38 -0.77 -13.19 3.73
CA TYR A 38 -2.18 -12.95 3.46
C TYR A 38 -2.97 -12.73 4.74
N GLN A 39 -3.79 -11.67 4.76
CA GLN A 39 -4.91 -11.56 5.68
C GLN A 39 -6.20 -11.72 4.88
N VAL A 40 -6.88 -12.87 5.08
CA VAL A 40 -8.07 -13.23 4.29
C VAL A 40 -9.33 -12.74 4.98
N PHE A 41 -10.23 -12.13 4.23
CA PHE A 41 -11.49 -11.62 4.78
C PHE A 41 -12.64 -11.63 3.76
N GLY A 42 -13.85 -11.36 4.26
CA GLY A 42 -15.04 -11.17 3.44
C GLY A 42 -15.30 -12.35 2.49
N LYS A 43 -15.45 -12.05 1.22
CA LYS A 43 -15.72 -13.01 0.15
C LYS A 43 -14.45 -13.56 -0.52
N GLY A 44 -13.39 -13.78 0.26
CA GLY A 44 -12.12 -14.26 -0.24
C GLY A 44 -11.15 -13.15 -0.67
N TYR A 45 -11.39 -11.94 -0.20
CA TYR A 45 -10.47 -10.80 -0.33
C TYR A 45 -9.20 -11.04 0.48
N ARG A 46 -8.09 -10.42 0.10
CA ARG A 46 -6.76 -10.73 0.66
C ARG A 46 -5.89 -9.50 0.76
N ASN A 47 -5.78 -8.90 1.94
CA ASN A 47 -4.68 -7.97 2.17
C ASN A 47 -3.34 -8.73 2.11
N LEU A 48 -2.30 -8.05 1.64
CA LEU A 48 -0.91 -8.53 1.69
C LEU A 48 -0.15 -7.69 2.72
N LEU A 49 0.45 -8.36 3.70
CA LEU A 49 1.12 -7.73 4.82
C LEU A 49 2.53 -8.32 4.97
N GLY A 50 3.54 -7.48 4.76
CA GLY A 50 4.95 -7.85 4.90
C GLY A 50 5.67 -6.90 5.84
N LEU A 51 6.38 -7.43 6.82
CA LEU A 51 7.12 -6.65 7.81
C LEU A 51 8.61 -6.63 7.47
N LEU A 52 9.18 -5.44 7.42
CA LEU A 52 10.61 -5.20 7.44
C LEU A 52 10.99 -4.81 8.88
N PRO A 53 11.72 -5.67 9.62
CA PRO A 53 12.09 -5.38 11.00
C PRO A 53 13.00 -4.16 11.14
N GLY A 54 12.79 -3.39 12.18
CA GLY A 54 13.68 -2.29 12.55
C GLY A 54 15.00 -2.78 13.15
N THR A 55 16.06 -2.02 12.98
CA THR A 55 17.42 -2.36 13.43
C THR A 55 17.79 -1.72 14.78
N ASP A 56 17.06 -0.70 15.24
CA ASP A 56 17.33 -0.01 16.50
C ASP A 56 16.61 -0.72 17.65
N ALA A 57 17.36 -1.23 18.60
CA ALA A 57 16.82 -2.00 19.72
C ALA A 57 15.76 -1.26 20.56
N SER A 58 15.78 0.07 20.58
CA SER A 58 14.81 0.90 21.30
C SER A 58 13.58 1.30 20.48
N LEU A 59 13.65 1.17 19.14
CA LEU A 59 12.63 1.65 18.22
C LEU A 59 12.02 0.57 17.33
N LYS A 60 12.60 -0.63 17.29
CA LYS A 60 12.16 -1.73 16.39
C LYS A 60 10.71 -2.18 16.62
N ASP A 61 10.18 -1.97 17.83
CA ASP A 61 8.80 -2.31 18.17
C ASP A 61 7.80 -1.21 17.70
N GLU A 62 8.30 -0.03 17.34
CA GLU A 62 7.50 1.00 16.70
C GLU A 62 7.38 0.73 15.20
N VAL A 63 6.17 0.89 14.67
CA VAL A 63 5.85 0.52 13.28
C VAL A 63 5.42 1.73 12.47
N ILE A 64 5.98 1.85 11.27
CA ILE A 64 5.48 2.74 10.22
C ILE A 64 4.71 1.88 9.21
N VAL A 65 3.47 2.22 8.95
CA VAL A 65 2.64 1.57 7.92
C VAL A 65 2.82 2.29 6.59
N VAL A 66 3.15 1.55 5.55
CA VAL A 66 3.21 2.07 4.17
C VAL A 66 2.25 1.25 3.33
N GLY A 67 1.19 1.89 2.83
CA GLY A 67 0.08 1.23 2.16
C GLY A 67 -0.22 1.74 0.76
N ALA A 68 -0.80 0.87 -0.05
CA ALA A 68 -1.48 1.16 -1.31
C ALA A 68 -2.53 0.08 -1.54
N HIS A 69 -3.60 0.37 -2.26
CA HIS A 69 -4.46 -0.72 -2.71
C HIS A 69 -3.94 -1.32 -4.02
N TYR A 70 -4.19 -2.63 -4.21
CA TYR A 70 -3.74 -3.32 -5.40
C TYR A 70 -4.90 -3.80 -6.30
N ASP A 71 -6.12 -3.81 -5.77
CA ASP A 71 -7.32 -4.10 -6.55
C ASP A 71 -7.68 -2.94 -7.49
N HIS A 72 -8.55 -3.23 -8.45
CA HIS A 72 -9.20 -2.24 -9.30
C HIS A 72 -10.57 -2.81 -9.74
N VAL A 73 -11.26 -2.14 -10.66
CA VAL A 73 -12.68 -2.42 -10.96
C VAL A 73 -12.91 -3.56 -11.97
N GLY A 74 -11.87 -4.30 -12.36
CA GLY A 74 -12.01 -5.48 -13.21
C GLY A 74 -12.53 -5.16 -14.61
N TYR A 75 -13.68 -5.72 -14.94
CA TYR A 75 -14.38 -5.43 -16.22
C TYR A 75 -15.30 -4.22 -16.13
N GLY A 76 -15.37 -3.57 -14.97
CA GLY A 76 -16.22 -2.42 -14.73
C GLY A 76 -17.71 -2.74 -14.69
N SER A 77 -18.43 -2.06 -13.83
CA SER A 77 -19.87 -2.13 -13.71
C SER A 77 -20.47 -0.73 -13.49
N ARG A 78 -21.80 -0.66 -13.44
CA ARG A 78 -22.49 0.61 -13.17
C ARG A 78 -22.27 1.15 -11.76
N THR A 79 -21.78 0.31 -10.86
CA THR A 79 -21.62 0.65 -9.43
C THR A 79 -20.20 1.02 -9.05
N ASP A 80 -19.21 0.66 -9.89
CA ASP A 80 -17.81 0.77 -9.55
C ASP A 80 -16.91 1.33 -10.66
N SER A 81 -17.48 1.75 -11.79
CA SER A 81 -16.70 2.39 -12.85
C SER A 81 -17.55 3.37 -13.67
N PHE A 82 -16.87 4.31 -14.32
CA PHE A 82 -17.51 5.24 -15.27
C PHE A 82 -17.71 4.67 -16.68
N GLY A 83 -17.42 3.37 -16.87
CA GLY A 83 -17.48 2.69 -18.16
C GLY A 83 -16.18 2.83 -18.98
N PRO A 84 -16.07 2.18 -20.11
CA PRO A 84 -17.05 1.26 -20.68
C PRO A 84 -17.21 -0.01 -19.83
N TYR A 85 -18.44 -0.52 -19.71
CA TYR A 85 -18.73 -1.72 -18.93
C TYR A 85 -18.42 -3.00 -19.71
N GLY A 86 -18.01 -4.07 -19.01
CA GLY A 86 -17.69 -5.38 -19.61
C GLY A 86 -16.34 -5.41 -20.37
N THR A 87 -15.51 -4.40 -20.21
CA THR A 87 -14.15 -4.35 -20.75
C THR A 87 -13.13 -4.25 -19.62
N ILE A 88 -11.91 -4.71 -19.84
CA ILE A 88 -10.87 -4.67 -18.82
C ILE A 88 -10.47 -3.21 -18.55
N HIS A 89 -10.61 -2.79 -17.29
CA HIS A 89 -10.04 -1.57 -16.75
C HIS A 89 -8.65 -1.88 -16.21
N ASN A 90 -7.61 -1.33 -16.84
CA ASN A 90 -6.25 -1.70 -16.49
C ASN A 90 -5.78 -1.15 -15.12
N GLY A 91 -6.30 0.01 -14.67
CA GLY A 91 -5.94 0.60 -13.39
C GLY A 91 -4.44 0.86 -13.24
N ALA A 92 -3.80 1.46 -14.27
CA ALA A 92 -2.36 1.67 -14.25
C ALA A 92 -1.96 2.74 -13.21
N ASP A 93 -2.72 3.85 -13.17
CA ASP A 93 -2.54 4.90 -12.18
C ASP A 93 -3.30 4.54 -10.90
N ASP A 94 -4.52 4.11 -11.02
CA ASP A 94 -5.42 3.66 -9.97
C ASP A 94 -5.46 2.11 -9.92
N ASN A 95 -4.75 1.45 -9.02
CA ASN A 95 -3.63 1.99 -8.27
C ASN A 95 -2.41 1.05 -8.39
N ALA A 96 -2.12 0.62 -9.64
CA ALA A 96 -0.86 -0.10 -9.87
C ALA A 96 0.35 0.83 -9.66
N SER A 97 0.17 2.17 -9.76
CA SER A 97 1.24 3.14 -9.49
C SER A 97 1.68 3.10 -8.03
N GLY A 98 0.74 3.18 -7.09
CA GLY A 98 1.04 3.07 -5.65
C GLY A 98 1.56 1.69 -5.27
N THR A 99 0.95 0.61 -5.80
CA THR A 99 1.43 -0.76 -5.61
C THR A 99 2.87 -0.91 -6.09
N SER A 100 3.21 -0.45 -7.29
CA SER A 100 4.56 -0.54 -7.84
C SER A 100 5.57 0.24 -7.02
N ALA A 101 5.20 1.44 -6.54
CA ALA A 101 6.06 2.23 -5.67
C ALA A 101 6.40 1.49 -4.37
N ILE A 102 5.43 0.78 -3.76
CA ILE A 102 5.72 -0.06 -2.58
C ILE A 102 6.68 -1.19 -2.93
N LEU A 103 6.50 -1.88 -4.05
CA LEU A 103 7.40 -2.94 -4.48
C LEU A 103 8.83 -2.42 -4.72
N GLU A 104 8.98 -1.25 -5.35
CA GLU A 104 10.28 -0.57 -5.52
C GLU A 104 10.89 -0.13 -4.17
N MET A 105 10.07 0.35 -3.22
CA MET A 105 10.55 0.66 -1.88
C MET A 105 11.11 -0.58 -1.17
N ILE A 106 10.42 -1.72 -1.25
CA ILE A 106 10.87 -2.99 -0.66
C ILE A 106 12.23 -3.37 -1.25
N GLU A 107 12.39 -3.30 -2.57
CA GLU A 107 13.66 -3.57 -3.25
C GLU A 107 14.75 -2.58 -2.83
N ALA A 108 14.42 -1.29 -2.73
CA ALA A 108 15.37 -0.26 -2.32
C ALA A 108 15.85 -0.46 -0.87
N PHE A 109 14.97 -0.87 0.04
CA PHE A 109 15.36 -1.19 1.42
C PHE A 109 16.26 -2.42 1.52
N ASP A 110 16.07 -3.43 0.68
CA ASP A 110 16.93 -4.62 0.59
C ASP A 110 18.38 -4.27 0.18
N GLN A 111 18.57 -3.17 -0.57
CA GLN A 111 19.89 -2.72 -1.00
C GLN A 111 20.63 -1.86 0.04
N LEU A 112 20.00 -1.52 1.16
CA LEU A 112 20.64 -0.71 2.19
C LEU A 112 21.58 -1.55 3.04
N GLU A 113 22.77 -1.05 3.32
CA GLU A 113 23.74 -1.67 4.25
C GLU A 113 23.21 -1.72 5.69
N VAL A 114 22.38 -0.72 6.06
CA VAL A 114 21.74 -0.63 7.37
C VAL A 114 20.25 -0.42 7.17
N GLY A 115 19.45 -1.32 7.70
CA GLY A 115 17.99 -1.26 7.64
C GLY A 115 17.39 -0.07 8.40
N PRO A 116 16.08 0.13 8.31
CA PRO A 116 15.39 1.23 8.99
C PRO A 116 15.49 1.07 10.51
N ARG A 117 15.50 2.17 11.25
CA ARG A 117 15.54 2.12 12.72
C ARG A 117 14.26 1.53 13.31
N ARG A 118 13.07 1.93 12.77
CA ARG A 118 11.74 1.41 13.11
C ARG A 118 11.34 0.32 12.14
N SER A 119 10.49 -0.57 12.57
CA SER A 119 9.89 -1.55 11.67
C SER A 119 8.96 -0.87 10.65
N ILE A 120 8.90 -1.41 9.44
CA ILE A 120 8.00 -0.95 8.39
C ILE A 120 7.04 -2.08 8.03
N LEU A 121 5.75 -1.85 8.16
CA LEU A 121 4.72 -2.75 7.67
C LEU A 121 4.26 -2.29 6.28
N PHE A 122 4.61 -3.04 5.26
CA PHE A 122 4.11 -2.83 3.90
C PHE A 122 2.75 -3.51 3.76
N CYS A 123 1.74 -2.71 3.38
CA CYS A 123 0.36 -3.13 3.28
C CYS A 123 -0.15 -2.93 1.87
N LEU A 124 -0.53 -4.02 1.18
CA LEU A 124 -1.24 -3.94 -0.10
C LEU A 124 -2.69 -4.33 0.18
N TRP A 125 -3.58 -3.33 0.12
CA TRP A 125 -4.99 -3.48 0.48
C TRP A 125 -5.81 -4.06 -0.66
N ASP A 126 -6.75 -4.96 -0.33
CA ASP A 126 -7.75 -5.50 -1.26
C ASP A 126 -9.12 -4.89 -1.00
N GLY A 127 -9.93 -4.75 -2.05
CA GLY A 127 -11.30 -4.27 -1.92
C GLY A 127 -11.40 -2.78 -1.56
N GLU A 128 -10.43 -1.98 -1.94
CA GLU A 128 -10.47 -0.52 -1.80
C GLU A 128 -11.62 0.06 -2.60
N GLU A 129 -11.72 -0.31 -3.88
CA GLU A 129 -12.75 0.09 -4.84
C GLU A 129 -14.19 -0.31 -4.42
N LYS A 130 -14.29 -1.19 -3.45
CA LYS A 130 -15.55 -1.61 -2.84
C LYS A 130 -15.84 -0.91 -1.51
N GLY A 131 -15.14 0.19 -1.23
CA GLY A 131 -15.32 1.04 -0.06
C GLY A 131 -14.32 0.80 1.07
N LEU A 132 -13.03 0.73 0.76
CA LEU A 132 -11.91 0.61 1.71
C LEU A 132 -11.98 -0.67 2.56
N LEU A 133 -12.46 -1.78 1.98
CA LEU A 133 -12.76 -2.98 2.78
C LEU A 133 -11.52 -3.57 3.44
N GLY A 134 -10.38 -3.61 2.74
CA GLY A 134 -9.15 -4.20 3.24
C GLY A 134 -8.55 -3.45 4.42
N SER A 135 -8.37 -2.15 4.29
CA SER A 135 -7.83 -1.31 5.37
C SER A 135 -8.77 -1.27 6.58
N LYS A 136 -10.08 -1.18 6.38
CA LYS A 136 -11.08 -1.29 7.45
C LYS A 136 -11.04 -2.64 8.16
N HIS A 137 -10.87 -3.73 7.40
CA HIS A 137 -10.75 -5.05 8.00
C HIS A 137 -9.49 -5.14 8.88
N TRP A 138 -8.33 -4.69 8.37
CA TRP A 138 -7.11 -4.70 9.15
C TRP A 138 -7.21 -3.87 10.44
N LEU A 139 -7.87 -2.71 10.40
CA LEU A 139 -8.11 -1.89 11.60
C LEU A 139 -9.04 -2.59 12.61
N SER A 140 -9.99 -3.41 12.15
CA SER A 140 -10.91 -4.15 13.04
C SER A 140 -10.32 -5.47 13.56
N ALA A 141 -9.38 -6.06 12.83
CA ALA A 141 -8.67 -7.29 13.17
C ALA A 141 -7.17 -7.15 12.87
N PRO A 142 -6.47 -6.27 13.60
CA PRO A 142 -5.08 -5.97 13.30
C PRO A 142 -4.17 -7.16 13.59
N THR A 143 -3.20 -7.40 12.70
CA THR A 143 -2.22 -8.49 12.83
C THR A 143 -1.03 -8.13 13.73
N LEU A 144 -0.96 -6.89 14.18
CA LEU A 144 -0.02 -6.38 15.17
C LEU A 144 -0.72 -5.36 16.07
N SER A 145 -0.11 -4.99 17.19
CA SER A 145 -0.69 -3.97 18.09
C SER A 145 -0.74 -2.60 17.41
N LEU A 146 -1.94 -2.00 17.33
CA LEU A 146 -2.11 -0.64 16.80
C LEU A 146 -1.40 0.42 17.65
N GLU A 147 -1.15 0.17 18.93
CA GLU A 147 -0.39 1.06 19.82
C GLU A 147 1.06 1.24 19.34
N ASN A 148 1.60 0.25 18.64
CA ASN A 148 2.93 0.31 18.07
C ASN A 148 2.99 1.12 16.78
N VAL A 149 1.87 1.37 16.11
CA VAL A 149 1.82 2.16 14.87
C VAL A 149 2.01 3.64 15.21
N LYS A 150 3.12 4.22 14.74
CA LYS A 150 3.47 5.62 15.00
C LYS A 150 3.17 6.55 13.82
N PHE A 151 3.15 6.02 12.62
CA PHE A 151 2.88 6.78 11.40
C PHE A 151 2.30 5.89 10.31
N SER A 152 1.51 6.48 9.42
CA SER A 152 0.95 5.79 8.25
C SER A 152 1.08 6.66 7.02
N ILE A 153 1.50 6.04 5.92
CA ILE A 153 1.56 6.65 4.58
C ILE A 153 0.72 5.77 3.66
N ASN A 154 -0.15 6.37 2.88
CA ASN A 154 -0.87 5.68 1.82
C ASN A 154 -0.57 6.31 0.47
N LEU A 155 -0.25 5.49 -0.52
CA LEU A 155 0.08 5.90 -1.88
C LEU A 155 -1.09 5.56 -2.79
N ASP A 156 -1.62 6.57 -3.45
CA ASP A 156 -2.74 6.40 -4.37
C ASP A 156 -2.63 7.35 -5.55
N MET A 157 -2.80 6.79 -6.76
CA MET A 157 -2.76 7.51 -8.03
C MET A 157 -1.53 8.43 -8.21
N ILE A 158 -0.34 7.91 -7.89
CA ILE A 158 0.92 8.66 -7.94
C ILE A 158 1.64 8.59 -9.30
N GLY A 159 1.07 7.90 -10.27
CA GLY A 159 1.68 7.65 -11.59
C GLY A 159 1.54 8.80 -12.59
N ARG A 160 0.80 9.86 -12.26
CA ARG A 160 0.57 11.00 -13.17
C ARG A 160 1.00 12.31 -12.55
N LEU A 161 2.27 12.62 -12.67
CA LEU A 161 2.78 13.94 -12.33
C LEU A 161 2.45 14.92 -13.45
N ARG A 162 1.35 15.65 -13.34
CA ARG A 162 0.95 16.71 -14.27
C ARG A 162 1.42 18.06 -13.77
N GLN A 163 0.99 19.16 -14.43
CA GLN A 163 1.32 20.54 -14.02
C GLN A 163 0.88 20.85 -12.56
N GLU A 164 -0.11 20.14 -12.05
CA GLU A 164 -0.65 20.30 -10.69
C GLU A 164 0.22 19.65 -9.60
N GLY A 165 1.21 18.81 -9.98
CA GLY A 165 2.11 18.16 -9.04
C GLY A 165 1.49 17.00 -8.27
N LEU A 166 2.12 16.63 -7.15
CA LEU A 166 1.68 15.58 -6.23
C LEU A 166 0.91 16.21 -5.07
N SER A 167 -0.32 15.76 -4.84
CA SER A 167 -1.13 16.19 -3.68
C SER A 167 -0.79 15.38 -2.44
N VAL A 168 -0.56 16.05 -1.31
CA VAL A 168 -0.36 15.42 -0.01
C VAL A 168 -1.49 15.84 0.92
N TYR A 169 -2.16 14.85 1.48
CA TYR A 169 -3.24 15.02 2.45
C TYR A 169 -2.77 14.62 3.85
N GLY A 170 -3.31 15.28 4.87
CA GLY A 170 -3.01 14.94 6.26
C GLY A 170 -1.71 15.53 6.80
N GLU A 171 -1.10 16.48 6.14
CA GLU A 171 0.16 17.13 6.57
C GLU A 171 0.06 17.88 7.91
N ARG A 172 -1.19 18.08 8.42
CA ARG A 172 -1.47 18.71 9.72
C ARG A 172 -1.82 17.72 10.83
N THR A 173 -1.75 16.41 10.55
CA THR A 173 -2.08 15.37 11.55
C THR A 173 -1.01 15.19 12.61
N ALA A 174 0.19 15.73 12.38
CA ALA A 174 1.26 15.78 13.38
C ALA A 174 1.97 17.13 13.35
N ALA A 175 2.41 17.60 14.53
CA ALA A 175 3.17 18.82 14.64
C ALA A 175 4.50 18.72 13.86
N GLY A 176 4.82 19.73 13.04
CA GLY A 176 6.03 19.78 12.24
C GLY A 176 6.04 18.90 10.98
N LEU A 177 4.97 18.12 10.71
CA LEU A 177 4.94 17.22 9.54
C LEU A 177 4.99 18.00 8.23
N ARG A 178 4.25 19.11 8.13
CA ARG A 178 4.25 19.95 6.92
C ARG A 178 5.64 20.56 6.64
N GLU A 179 6.30 21.06 7.68
CA GLU A 179 7.65 21.61 7.59
C GLU A 179 8.66 20.53 7.20
N PHE A 180 8.54 19.33 7.78
CA PHE A 180 9.36 18.17 7.42
C PHE A 180 9.18 17.82 5.94
N LEU A 181 7.94 17.65 5.46
CA LEU A 181 7.64 17.33 4.06
C LEU A 181 8.14 18.41 3.12
N SER A 182 7.97 19.70 3.47
CA SER A 182 8.48 20.83 2.69
C SER A 182 10.01 20.81 2.59
N SER A 183 10.69 20.49 3.69
CA SER A 183 12.16 20.41 3.70
C SER A 183 12.71 19.20 2.93
N ALA A 184 11.97 18.11 2.90
CA ALA A 184 12.30 16.90 2.14
C ALA A 184 12.04 17.05 0.63
N ASN A 185 11.15 17.98 0.25
CA ASN A 185 10.81 18.27 -1.14
C ASN A 185 11.91 19.13 -1.80
N ARG A 186 13.05 18.52 -2.06
CA ARG A 186 14.21 19.19 -2.70
C ARG A 186 13.96 19.37 -4.20
N GLU A 187 13.26 20.42 -4.60
CA GLU A 187 13.19 20.99 -5.97
C GLU A 187 12.76 20.04 -7.12
N ARG A 188 12.45 18.77 -6.84
CA ARG A 188 12.17 17.79 -7.91
C ARG A 188 10.71 17.43 -8.08
N LEU A 189 9.89 17.60 -7.06
CA LEU A 189 8.46 17.32 -7.10
C LEU A 189 7.69 18.57 -6.67
N GLN A 190 6.73 18.97 -7.46
CA GLN A 190 5.79 20.01 -7.04
C GLN A 190 4.78 19.35 -6.10
N ILE A 191 5.04 19.41 -4.79
CA ILE A 191 4.12 18.90 -3.78
C ILE A 191 3.10 20.00 -3.46
N GLN A 192 1.84 19.67 -3.58
CA GLN A 192 0.72 20.50 -3.13
C GLN A 192 0.19 19.96 -1.81
N PHE A 193 0.09 20.81 -0.81
CA PHE A 193 -0.51 20.52 0.49
C PHE A 193 -1.98 20.97 0.47
N ASN A 194 -2.89 20.04 0.79
CA ASN A 194 -4.33 20.27 0.84
C ASN A 194 -4.87 20.19 2.27
#